data_93e188ab40b80bdb4481c2e2669eb42a
#
_entry.id   93e188ab40b80bdb4481c2e2669eb42a
#
_cell.length_a   1.000
_cell.length_b   1.000
_cell.length_c   1.000
_cell.angle_alpha   90.00
_cell.angle_beta   90.00
_cell.angle_gamma   90.00
#
_symmetry.space_group_name_H-M   'P 1'
#
loop_
_entity.id
_entity.type
_entity.pdbx_description
1 polymer ?
#
loop_
_entity_poly.entity_id
_entity_poly.type
_entity_poly.pdbx_seq_one_letter_code
_entity_poly.pdbx_strand_id
1 'polypeptide(L)'
;VGEDQAEEEFKWWFEHFGDDFYVEINRHGLDEESHVNNVLIKFAEKYSVKLIASNNVYYINKEDASSHDILLCVKDAEQKSTPIGKGRGFRYGFPNNEFYFKSAKEIHKLFNDLPSAIENINEIIDKVEVYNLSTEVLLPEFDIPEQFKDKMDNEDGGKRGENAYLKHLTYEGAKERYLEISDDIKERIDFELETIEKSGYPGYFLIVQDFIAQARKMNVSVGPGRGSAAGSVVAYCTKITNVDPIKYDLLFERFLNPERISLPDIDIDFDDEGRSRVIDWVV
;
A
#
# COMPACT_ATOMS: atom_id res chain seq x y z
N VAL A 1 -17.77 -4.77 -27.92
CA VAL A 1 -17.86 -3.32 -28.12
C VAL A 1 -17.66 -3.09 -29.61
N GLY A 2 -18.55 -2.34 -30.27
CA GLY A 2 -18.39 -1.99 -31.70
C GLY A 2 -17.30 -0.94 -31.89
N GLU A 3 -16.79 -0.81 -33.13
CA GLU A 3 -15.76 0.19 -33.46
C GLU A 3 -16.21 1.62 -33.15
N ASP A 4 -17.48 1.96 -33.36
CA ASP A 4 -18.03 3.28 -33.09
C ASP A 4 -17.93 3.65 -31.58
N GLN A 5 -18.28 2.72 -30.69
CA GLN A 5 -18.18 2.94 -29.26
C GLN A 5 -16.72 2.99 -28.80
N ALA A 6 -15.85 2.17 -29.41
CA ALA A 6 -14.41 2.23 -29.14
C ALA A 6 -13.80 3.57 -29.57
N GLU A 7 -14.30 4.16 -30.66
CA GLU A 7 -13.87 5.47 -31.11
C GLU A 7 -14.36 6.59 -30.21
N GLU A 8 -15.57 6.50 -29.63
CA GLU A 8 -16.07 7.46 -28.64
C GLU A 8 -15.20 7.47 -27.38
N GLU A 9 -14.85 6.30 -26.86
CA GLU A 9 -13.92 6.15 -25.72
C GLU A 9 -12.51 6.70 -26.05
N PHE A 10 -12.00 6.42 -27.24
CA PHE A 10 -10.72 6.94 -27.71
C PHE A 10 -10.70 8.48 -27.71
N LYS A 11 -11.76 9.10 -28.23
CA LYS A 11 -11.91 10.57 -28.25
C LYS A 11 -11.93 11.14 -26.83
N TRP A 12 -12.65 10.50 -25.94
CA TRP A 12 -12.75 10.96 -24.55
C TRP A 12 -11.37 11.00 -23.88
N TRP A 13 -10.56 9.95 -24.04
CA TRP A 13 -9.20 9.93 -23.52
C TRP A 13 -8.30 10.98 -24.17
N PHE A 14 -8.39 11.14 -25.48
CA PHE A 14 -7.61 12.13 -26.21
C PHE A 14 -7.97 13.57 -25.80
N GLU A 15 -9.26 13.88 -25.63
CA GLU A 15 -9.72 15.19 -25.19
C GLU A 15 -9.26 15.55 -23.77
N HIS A 16 -9.08 14.54 -22.88
CA HIS A 16 -8.66 14.76 -21.51
C HIS A 16 -7.14 14.85 -21.34
N PHE A 17 -6.38 14.08 -22.10
CA PHE A 17 -4.93 13.98 -21.91
C PHE A 17 -4.12 14.64 -23.04
N GLY A 18 -4.71 14.94 -24.19
CA GLY A 18 -4.05 15.65 -25.28
C GLY A 18 -2.73 15.00 -25.70
N ASP A 19 -1.63 15.75 -25.62
CA ASP A 19 -0.29 15.30 -26.00
C ASP A 19 0.32 14.24 -25.06
N ASP A 20 -0.32 13.97 -23.92
CA ASP A 20 0.07 12.92 -22.97
C ASP A 20 -0.70 11.61 -23.21
N PHE A 21 -1.57 11.58 -24.21
CA PHE A 21 -2.27 10.39 -24.63
C PHE A 21 -1.50 9.64 -25.73
N TYR A 22 -1.14 8.40 -25.46
CA TYR A 22 -0.45 7.52 -26.40
C TYR A 22 -1.25 6.25 -26.60
N VAL A 23 -1.15 5.66 -27.80
CA VAL A 23 -1.74 4.36 -28.11
C VAL A 23 -0.67 3.28 -27.99
N GLU A 24 -0.87 2.36 -27.08
CA GLU A 24 0.00 1.22 -26.84
C GLU A 24 -0.31 0.07 -27.80
N ILE A 25 0.70 -0.41 -28.52
CA ILE A 25 0.62 -1.55 -29.43
C ILE A 25 1.41 -2.72 -28.84
N ASN A 26 0.71 -3.82 -28.56
CA ASN A 26 1.26 -5.08 -28.08
C ASN A 26 1.26 -6.14 -29.19
N ARG A 27 2.31 -6.96 -29.28
CA ARG A 27 2.44 -8.01 -30.29
C ARG A 27 2.94 -9.32 -29.67
N HIS A 28 2.01 -10.12 -29.15
CA HIS A 28 2.29 -11.46 -28.62
C HIS A 28 1.81 -12.58 -29.56
N GLY A 29 1.46 -12.24 -30.81
CA GLY A 29 1.01 -13.21 -31.81
C GLY A 29 -0.41 -13.74 -31.58
N LEU A 30 -1.28 -12.90 -30.98
CA LEU A 30 -2.68 -13.21 -30.79
C LEU A 30 -3.54 -12.57 -31.90
N ASP A 31 -4.53 -13.31 -32.38
CA ASP A 31 -5.44 -12.82 -33.42
C ASP A 31 -6.26 -11.61 -32.92
N GLU A 32 -6.67 -11.65 -31.66
CA GLU A 32 -7.40 -10.56 -31.00
C GLU A 32 -6.55 -9.28 -30.91
N GLU A 33 -5.25 -9.41 -30.55
CA GLU A 33 -4.32 -8.26 -30.57
C GLU A 33 -4.18 -7.66 -31.96
N SER A 34 -4.03 -8.51 -32.96
CA SER A 34 -3.90 -8.07 -34.35
C SER A 34 -5.12 -7.29 -34.83
N HIS A 35 -6.33 -7.75 -34.47
CA HIS A 35 -7.57 -7.05 -34.76
C HIS A 35 -7.65 -5.70 -34.07
N VAL A 36 -7.41 -5.65 -32.74
CA VAL A 36 -7.44 -4.42 -31.94
C VAL A 36 -6.39 -3.43 -32.40
N ASN A 37 -5.14 -3.87 -32.64
CA ASN A 37 -4.07 -3.03 -33.13
C ASN A 37 -4.42 -2.35 -34.46
N ASN A 38 -5.03 -3.07 -35.39
CA ASN A 38 -5.44 -2.50 -36.67
C ASN A 38 -6.49 -1.38 -36.53
N VAL A 39 -7.40 -1.49 -35.56
CA VAL A 39 -8.40 -0.44 -35.27
C VAL A 39 -7.73 0.73 -34.58
N LEU A 40 -6.89 0.48 -33.58
CA LEU A 40 -6.19 1.52 -32.83
C LEU A 40 -5.21 2.33 -33.69
N ILE A 41 -4.51 1.69 -34.62
CA ILE A 41 -3.63 2.38 -35.58
C ILE A 41 -4.44 3.34 -36.44
N LYS A 42 -5.62 2.93 -36.95
CA LYS A 42 -6.50 3.82 -37.72
C LYS A 42 -6.98 5.03 -36.90
N PHE A 43 -7.32 4.81 -35.64
CA PHE A 43 -7.72 5.91 -34.77
C PHE A 43 -6.55 6.84 -34.49
N ALA A 44 -5.37 6.31 -34.19
CA ALA A 44 -4.16 7.08 -33.99
C ALA A 44 -3.82 7.96 -35.21
N GLU A 45 -3.90 7.41 -36.41
CA GLU A 45 -3.75 8.18 -37.65
C GLU A 45 -4.82 9.27 -37.79
N LYS A 46 -6.09 8.93 -37.57
CA LYS A 46 -7.22 9.85 -37.71
C LYS A 46 -7.14 11.06 -36.76
N TYR A 47 -6.69 10.83 -35.51
CA TYR A 47 -6.63 11.85 -34.47
C TYR A 47 -5.20 12.37 -34.23
N SER A 48 -4.22 11.96 -35.04
CA SER A 48 -2.80 12.34 -34.91
C SER A 48 -2.22 12.00 -33.52
N VAL A 49 -2.65 10.89 -32.92
CA VAL A 49 -2.13 10.38 -31.66
C VAL A 49 -0.91 9.51 -31.91
N LYS A 50 0.10 9.61 -31.07
CA LYS A 50 1.34 8.84 -31.19
C LYS A 50 1.14 7.39 -30.74
N LEU A 51 1.74 6.47 -31.48
CA LEU A 51 1.81 5.05 -31.15
C LEU A 51 3.07 4.77 -30.32
N ILE A 52 3.00 3.85 -29.39
CA ILE A 52 4.15 3.30 -28.66
C ILE A 52 4.15 1.78 -28.74
N ALA A 53 5.35 1.21 -28.91
CA ALA A 53 5.55 -0.22 -28.87
C ALA A 53 5.69 -0.67 -27.41
N SER A 54 4.96 -1.70 -27.02
CA SER A 54 5.01 -2.26 -25.70
C SER A 54 5.17 -3.78 -25.72
N ASN A 55 5.60 -4.33 -24.59
CA ASN A 55 5.76 -5.76 -24.39
C ASN A 55 5.26 -6.12 -23.00
N ASN A 56 4.12 -6.78 -22.92
CA ASN A 56 3.55 -7.26 -21.68
C ASN A 56 4.35 -8.47 -21.16
N VAL A 57 5.18 -8.26 -20.13
CA VAL A 57 6.17 -9.22 -19.63
C VAL A 57 5.71 -9.87 -18.35
N TYR A 58 5.73 -11.21 -18.31
CA TYR A 58 5.40 -12.00 -17.13
C TYR A 58 6.54 -12.91 -16.66
N TYR A 59 7.52 -13.17 -17.52
CA TYR A 59 8.69 -13.99 -17.20
C TYR A 59 9.91 -13.56 -18.05
N ILE A 60 11.10 -13.94 -17.62
CA ILE A 60 12.35 -13.44 -18.21
C ILE A 60 12.66 -14.13 -19.54
N ASN A 61 12.75 -15.45 -19.54
CA ASN A 61 13.10 -16.22 -20.73
C ASN A 61 11.87 -16.89 -21.32
N LYS A 62 11.90 -17.14 -22.61
CA LYS A 62 10.78 -17.79 -23.33
C LYS A 62 10.45 -19.19 -22.77
N GLU A 63 11.46 -19.88 -22.28
CA GLU A 63 11.35 -21.23 -21.68
C GLU A 63 10.64 -21.20 -20.34
N ASP A 64 10.64 -20.07 -19.64
CA ASP A 64 10.03 -19.92 -18.32
C ASP A 64 8.48 -19.93 -18.36
N ALA A 65 7.90 -19.88 -19.56
CA ALA A 65 6.45 -19.96 -19.77
C ALA A 65 5.79 -21.15 -19.07
N SER A 66 6.46 -22.32 -19.06
CA SER A 66 5.95 -23.52 -18.38
C SER A 66 5.96 -23.40 -16.88
N SER A 67 6.99 -22.77 -16.31
CA SER A 67 7.11 -22.52 -14.86
C SER A 67 6.09 -21.50 -14.39
N HIS A 68 5.90 -20.44 -15.18
CA HIS A 68 4.88 -19.43 -14.94
C HIS A 68 3.46 -20.03 -14.99
N ASP A 69 3.17 -20.92 -15.95
CA ASP A 69 1.88 -21.62 -16.03
C ASP A 69 1.62 -22.50 -14.78
N ILE A 70 2.65 -23.15 -14.24
CA ILE A 70 2.54 -23.89 -12.97
C ILE A 70 2.24 -22.93 -11.81
N LEU A 71 2.90 -21.77 -11.75
CA LEU A 71 2.66 -20.77 -10.72
C LEU A 71 1.21 -20.27 -10.73
N LEU A 72 0.64 -20.05 -11.92
CA LEU A 72 -0.77 -19.70 -12.07
C LEU A 72 -1.69 -20.81 -11.55
N CYS A 73 -1.37 -22.09 -11.85
CA CYS A 73 -2.14 -23.21 -11.32
C CYS A 73 -2.09 -23.26 -9.78
N VAL A 74 -0.93 -23.01 -9.17
CA VAL A 74 -0.79 -22.97 -7.70
C VAL A 74 -1.61 -21.81 -7.11
N LYS A 75 -1.53 -20.63 -7.72
CA LYS A 75 -2.27 -19.44 -7.29
C LYS A 75 -3.79 -19.68 -7.27
N ASP A 76 -4.31 -20.31 -8.32
CA ASP A 76 -5.75 -20.46 -8.53
C ASP A 76 -6.30 -21.83 -8.03
N ALA A 77 -5.44 -22.64 -7.39
CA ALA A 77 -5.74 -24.01 -6.93
C ALA A 77 -6.25 -24.95 -8.06
N GLU A 78 -5.69 -24.78 -9.27
CA GLU A 78 -6.08 -25.51 -10.48
C GLU A 78 -5.03 -26.57 -10.86
N GLN A 79 -5.43 -27.53 -11.66
CA GLN A 79 -4.53 -28.53 -12.21
C GLN A 79 -3.99 -28.10 -13.58
N LYS A 80 -2.71 -28.36 -13.85
CA LYS A 80 -2.11 -28.07 -15.17
C LYS A 80 -2.81 -28.83 -16.32
N SER A 81 -3.45 -29.97 -16.04
CA SER A 81 -4.23 -30.74 -17.01
C SER A 81 -5.55 -30.08 -17.39
N THR A 82 -6.07 -29.14 -16.58
CA THR A 82 -7.27 -28.36 -16.94
C THR A 82 -6.94 -27.45 -18.13
N PRO A 83 -7.73 -27.49 -19.20
CA PRO A 83 -7.44 -26.69 -20.41
C PRO A 83 -7.53 -25.18 -20.12
N ILE A 84 -6.65 -24.40 -20.77
CA ILE A 84 -6.69 -22.93 -20.71
C ILE A 84 -7.89 -22.43 -21.51
N GLY A 85 -8.69 -21.53 -20.95
CA GLY A 85 -9.86 -20.96 -21.61
C GLY A 85 -10.73 -20.11 -20.69
N LYS A 86 -11.97 -19.87 -21.13
CA LYS A 86 -12.97 -19.10 -20.37
C LYS A 86 -14.19 -19.96 -20.04
N GLY A 87 -14.76 -19.74 -18.86
CA GLY A 87 -15.97 -20.42 -18.42
C GLY A 87 -15.72 -21.72 -17.65
N ARG A 88 -16.82 -22.46 -17.38
CA ARG A 88 -16.77 -23.67 -16.53
C ARG A 88 -15.94 -24.77 -17.19
N GLY A 89 -15.00 -25.34 -16.45
CA GLY A 89 -14.13 -26.44 -16.93
C GLY A 89 -12.84 -25.97 -17.61
N PHE A 90 -12.59 -24.65 -17.59
CA PHE A 90 -11.34 -24.06 -18.06
C PHE A 90 -10.64 -23.34 -16.91
N ARG A 91 -9.32 -23.20 -17.01
CA ARG A 91 -8.50 -22.39 -16.11
C ARG A 91 -7.91 -21.17 -16.80
N TYR A 92 -7.47 -20.21 -16.03
CA TYR A 92 -6.67 -19.10 -16.52
C TYR A 92 -5.27 -19.58 -16.91
N GLY A 93 -4.72 -18.98 -17.97
CA GLY A 93 -3.37 -19.21 -18.46
C GLY A 93 -3.10 -18.41 -19.73
N PHE A 94 -1.83 -18.30 -20.10
CA PHE A 94 -1.45 -17.64 -21.36
C PHE A 94 -1.56 -18.59 -22.55
N PRO A 95 -2.06 -18.11 -23.69
CA PRO A 95 -2.29 -18.98 -24.86
C PRO A 95 -1.01 -19.41 -25.58
N ASN A 96 0.10 -18.69 -25.35
CA ASN A 96 1.42 -18.98 -25.95
C ASN A 96 2.56 -18.55 -25.03
N ASN A 97 3.81 -18.63 -25.48
CA ASN A 97 5.01 -18.31 -24.73
C ASN A 97 5.66 -16.97 -25.13
N GLU A 98 4.88 -16.04 -25.68
CA GLU A 98 5.40 -14.75 -26.17
C GLU A 98 5.44 -13.64 -25.11
N PHE A 99 5.10 -13.93 -23.85
CA PHE A 99 5.03 -12.96 -22.75
C PHE A 99 6.35 -12.88 -21.96
N TYR A 100 7.48 -13.15 -22.60
CA TYR A 100 8.82 -13.04 -22.03
C TYR A 100 9.45 -11.67 -22.25
N PHE A 101 10.53 -11.38 -21.53
CA PHE A 101 11.28 -10.13 -21.65
C PHE A 101 12.11 -10.13 -22.94
N LYS A 102 11.51 -9.63 -24.02
CA LYS A 102 12.15 -9.57 -25.34
C LYS A 102 13.32 -8.59 -25.37
N SER A 103 14.39 -8.97 -26.04
CA SER A 103 15.52 -8.08 -26.31
C SER A 103 15.13 -6.92 -27.25
N ALA A 104 15.89 -5.82 -27.21
CA ALA A 104 15.69 -4.70 -28.13
C ALA A 104 15.70 -5.14 -29.60
N LYS A 105 16.58 -6.09 -29.96
CA LYS A 105 16.65 -6.63 -31.31
C LYS A 105 15.37 -7.36 -31.74
N GLU A 106 14.74 -8.10 -30.84
CA GLU A 106 13.48 -8.79 -31.08
C GLU A 106 12.33 -7.79 -31.20
N ILE A 107 12.28 -6.78 -30.34
CA ILE A 107 11.30 -5.70 -30.43
C ILE A 107 11.43 -4.94 -31.73
N HIS A 108 12.64 -4.53 -32.14
CA HIS A 108 12.84 -3.87 -33.44
C HIS A 108 12.41 -4.73 -34.62
N LYS A 109 12.64 -6.04 -34.55
CA LYS A 109 12.18 -6.98 -35.60
C LYS A 109 10.66 -7.09 -35.62
N LEU A 110 10.03 -7.11 -34.43
CA LEU A 110 8.59 -7.28 -34.27
C LEU A 110 7.80 -6.05 -34.74
N PHE A 111 8.40 -4.85 -34.61
CA PHE A 111 7.83 -3.57 -35.01
C PHE A 111 8.51 -2.93 -36.22
N ASN A 112 9.12 -3.74 -37.10
CA ASN A 112 9.86 -3.24 -38.29
C ASN A 112 8.97 -2.48 -39.27
N ASP A 113 7.67 -2.75 -39.30
CA ASP A 113 6.64 -2.06 -40.08
C ASP A 113 6.12 -0.78 -39.41
N LEU A 114 6.46 -0.56 -38.12
CA LEU A 114 5.98 0.55 -37.33
C LEU A 114 7.11 1.16 -36.47
N PRO A 115 8.23 1.60 -37.06
CA PRO A 115 9.41 2.05 -36.34
C PRO A 115 9.15 3.27 -35.45
N SER A 116 8.24 4.17 -35.85
CA SER A 116 7.85 5.33 -35.08
C SER A 116 7.29 4.97 -33.68
N ALA A 117 6.65 3.80 -33.54
CA ALA A 117 6.15 3.35 -32.25
C ALA A 117 7.28 3.04 -31.25
N ILE A 118 8.47 2.68 -31.72
CA ILE A 118 9.66 2.51 -30.88
C ILE A 118 10.30 3.88 -30.60
N GLU A 119 10.40 4.74 -31.60
CA GLU A 119 11.02 6.06 -31.48
C GLU A 119 10.26 6.96 -30.51
N ASN A 120 8.93 6.90 -30.50
CA ASN A 120 8.07 7.68 -29.61
C ASN A 120 8.24 7.32 -28.12
N ILE A 121 8.82 6.16 -27.79
CA ILE A 121 9.15 5.79 -26.40
C ILE A 121 10.12 6.79 -25.78
N ASN A 122 11.06 7.33 -26.56
CA ASN A 122 12.02 8.32 -26.08
C ASN A 122 11.34 9.59 -25.59
N GLU A 123 10.25 10.01 -26.22
CA GLU A 123 9.49 11.18 -25.76
C GLU A 123 8.87 10.95 -24.37
N ILE A 124 8.38 9.76 -24.10
CA ILE A 124 7.86 9.43 -22.75
C ILE A 124 9.01 9.44 -21.73
N ILE A 125 10.17 8.87 -22.09
CA ILE A 125 11.35 8.88 -21.23
C ILE A 125 11.78 10.31 -20.90
N ASP A 126 11.77 11.19 -21.89
CA ASP A 126 12.15 12.60 -21.73
C ASP A 126 11.15 13.40 -20.88
N LYS A 127 9.88 12.97 -20.83
CA LYS A 127 8.83 13.56 -19.96
C LYS A 127 8.93 13.11 -18.50
N VAL A 128 9.62 11.99 -18.22
CA VAL A 128 9.73 11.46 -16.86
C VAL A 128 10.80 12.22 -16.09
N GLU A 129 10.39 12.93 -15.07
CA GLU A 129 11.30 13.59 -14.13
C GLU A 129 11.77 12.61 -13.05
N VAL A 130 13.07 12.69 -12.72
CA VAL A 130 13.61 11.92 -11.61
C VAL A 130 13.29 12.62 -10.30
N TYR A 131 12.47 12.02 -9.47
CA TYR A 131 12.15 12.52 -8.14
C TYR A 131 12.34 11.45 -7.08
N ASN A 132 12.62 11.89 -5.87
CA ASN A 132 12.80 10.99 -4.73
C ASN A 132 11.43 10.63 -4.12
N LEU A 133 11.08 9.36 -4.14
CA LEU A 133 9.87 8.84 -3.48
C LEU A 133 10.05 8.65 -1.97
N SER A 134 11.30 8.61 -1.49
CA SER A 134 11.59 8.51 -0.07
C SER A 134 11.50 9.90 0.55
N THR A 135 10.38 10.19 1.18
CA THR A 135 10.15 11.42 1.94
C THR A 135 10.15 11.09 3.44
N GLU A 136 10.38 12.10 4.26
CA GLU A 136 10.19 11.97 5.70
C GLU A 136 8.74 11.60 6.03
N VAL A 137 8.55 10.79 7.06
CA VAL A 137 7.23 10.42 7.55
C VAL A 137 6.59 11.65 8.17
N LEU A 138 5.55 12.19 7.53
CA LEU A 138 4.77 13.30 8.05
C LEU A 138 3.68 12.75 8.98
N LEU A 139 3.89 12.92 10.28
CA LEU A 139 2.85 12.64 11.29
C LEU A 139 2.19 13.96 11.69
N PRO A 140 0.86 13.98 11.86
CA PRO A 140 0.17 15.12 12.45
C PRO A 140 0.72 15.40 13.86
N GLU A 141 0.80 16.66 14.25
CA GLU A 141 1.10 17.04 15.62
C GLU A 141 -0.13 16.77 16.49
N PHE A 142 0.06 16.12 17.64
CA PHE A 142 -0.99 15.92 18.61
C PHE A 142 -1.03 17.10 19.60
N ASP A 143 -2.19 17.72 19.78
CA ASP A 143 -2.33 18.82 20.74
C ASP A 143 -2.34 18.28 22.18
N ILE A 144 -1.19 18.42 22.83
CA ILE A 144 -1.00 17.98 24.22
C ILE A 144 -1.41 19.06 25.22
N PRO A 145 -1.85 18.69 26.45
CA PRO A 145 -2.18 19.65 27.49
C PRO A 145 -0.99 20.57 27.83
N GLU A 146 -1.25 21.84 28.10
CA GLU A 146 -0.26 22.90 28.30
C GLU A 146 0.83 22.55 29.31
N GLN A 147 0.47 21.81 30.37
CA GLN A 147 1.38 21.37 31.41
C GLN A 147 2.47 20.38 30.95
N PHE A 148 2.29 19.76 29.79
CA PHE A 148 3.26 18.82 29.20
C PHE A 148 4.07 19.46 28.06
N LYS A 149 3.69 20.67 27.60
CA LYS A 149 4.40 21.35 26.51
C LYS A 149 5.82 21.73 26.94
N ASP A 150 6.79 21.34 26.09
CA ASP A 150 8.20 21.75 26.26
C ASP A 150 8.54 22.84 25.23
N LYS A 151 9.08 23.95 25.72
CA LYS A 151 9.43 25.09 24.84
C LYS A 151 10.53 24.76 23.84
N MET A 152 11.41 23.84 24.20
CA MET A 152 12.52 23.43 23.32
C MET A 152 12.03 22.60 22.12
N ASP A 153 10.85 21.96 22.23
CA ASP A 153 10.29 21.19 21.09
C ASP A 153 9.98 22.10 19.90
N ASN A 154 9.59 23.35 20.15
CA ASN A 154 9.39 24.36 19.10
C ASN A 154 10.70 24.87 18.48
N GLU A 155 11.82 24.73 19.17
CA GLU A 155 13.11 25.23 18.73
C GLU A 155 13.91 24.18 17.91
N ASP A 156 13.82 22.91 18.33
CA ASP A 156 14.61 21.81 17.77
C ASP A 156 13.79 20.69 17.12
N GLY A 157 12.46 20.83 17.07
CA GLY A 157 11.57 19.79 16.52
C GLY A 157 11.49 18.53 17.38
N GLY A 158 11.84 18.63 18.67
CA GLY A 158 11.77 17.52 19.63
C GLY A 158 10.33 17.11 19.94
N LYS A 159 10.18 16.00 20.64
CA LYS A 159 8.87 15.42 21.04
C LYS A 159 8.81 15.13 22.52
N ARG A 160 9.51 15.96 23.34
CA ARG A 160 9.60 15.78 24.79
C ARG A 160 8.24 15.90 25.45
N GLY A 161 7.42 16.85 25.00
CA GLY A 161 6.08 17.06 25.49
C GLY A 161 5.16 15.87 25.18
N GLU A 162 5.17 15.37 23.94
CA GLU A 162 4.40 14.18 23.57
C GLU A 162 4.85 12.95 24.35
N ASN A 163 6.16 12.75 24.54
CA ASN A 163 6.72 11.66 25.35
C ASN A 163 6.27 11.74 26.81
N ALA A 164 6.35 12.92 27.42
CA ALA A 164 5.92 13.14 28.80
C ALA A 164 4.42 12.87 28.99
N TYR A 165 3.61 13.28 28.02
CA TYR A 165 2.16 13.05 28.05
C TYR A 165 1.81 11.57 27.84
N LEU A 166 2.44 10.90 26.88
CA LEU A 166 2.25 9.46 26.66
C LEU A 166 2.65 8.66 27.90
N LYS A 167 3.79 8.99 28.52
CA LYS A 167 4.23 8.39 29.79
C LYS A 167 3.20 8.58 30.91
N HIS A 168 2.68 9.79 31.04
CA HIS A 168 1.63 10.08 32.03
C HIS A 168 0.40 9.21 31.81
N LEU A 169 -0.16 9.19 30.58
CA LEU A 169 -1.33 8.38 30.25
C LEU A 169 -1.09 6.89 30.48
N THR A 170 0.11 6.41 30.14
CA THR A 170 0.48 5.00 30.32
C THR A 170 0.46 4.61 31.80
N TYR A 171 1.08 5.42 32.67
CA TYR A 171 1.10 5.11 34.11
C TYR A 171 -0.25 5.30 34.78
N GLU A 172 -1.08 6.26 34.38
CA GLU A 172 -2.45 6.37 34.87
C GLU A 172 -3.27 5.15 34.44
N GLY A 173 -3.16 4.72 33.17
CA GLY A 173 -3.82 3.52 32.71
C GLY A 173 -3.30 2.23 33.35
N ALA A 174 -2.00 2.16 33.67
CA ALA A 174 -1.43 1.03 34.37
C ALA A 174 -2.06 0.85 35.77
N LYS A 175 -2.32 1.94 36.51
CA LYS A 175 -3.01 1.91 37.82
C LYS A 175 -4.45 1.37 37.69
N GLU A 176 -5.11 1.59 36.56
CA GLU A 176 -6.46 1.08 36.28
C GLU A 176 -6.47 -0.39 35.85
N ARG A 177 -5.41 -0.81 35.10
CA ARG A 177 -5.33 -2.12 34.44
C ARG A 177 -4.73 -3.21 35.34
N TYR A 178 -3.81 -2.83 36.22
CA TYR A 178 -3.11 -3.75 37.14
C TYR A 178 -3.48 -3.45 38.57
N LEU A 179 -3.74 -4.51 39.36
CA LEU A 179 -4.00 -4.40 40.81
C LEU A 179 -2.77 -3.85 41.53
N GLU A 180 -1.58 -4.25 41.06
CA GLU A 180 -0.28 -3.82 41.56
C GLU A 180 0.68 -3.73 40.36
N ILE A 181 1.42 -2.65 40.27
CA ILE A 181 2.45 -2.47 39.27
C ILE A 181 3.76 -3.04 39.83
N SER A 182 4.04 -4.30 39.53
CA SER A 182 5.30 -4.94 39.92
C SER A 182 6.51 -4.29 39.23
N ASP A 183 7.70 -4.58 39.75
CA ASP A 183 8.95 -4.09 39.14
C ASP A 183 9.09 -4.57 37.71
N ASP A 184 8.72 -5.80 37.38
CA ASP A 184 8.75 -6.36 36.03
C ASP A 184 7.81 -5.59 35.07
N ILE A 185 6.59 -5.26 35.51
CA ILE A 185 5.65 -4.47 34.71
C ILE A 185 6.19 -3.06 34.48
N LYS A 186 6.79 -2.46 35.50
CA LYS A 186 7.39 -1.14 35.38
C LYS A 186 8.57 -1.11 34.46
N GLU A 187 9.46 -2.08 34.56
CA GLU A 187 10.62 -2.24 33.65
C GLU A 187 10.15 -2.38 32.19
N ARG A 188 9.12 -3.19 31.95
CA ARG A 188 8.55 -3.36 30.61
C ARG A 188 7.91 -2.07 30.10
N ILE A 189 7.17 -1.31 30.90
CA ILE A 189 6.59 -0.02 30.53
C ILE A 189 7.70 0.97 30.17
N ASP A 190 8.72 1.10 31.03
CA ASP A 190 9.82 2.06 30.81
C ASP A 190 10.62 1.68 29.56
N PHE A 191 10.87 0.41 29.30
CA PHE A 191 11.53 -0.08 28.08
C PHE A 191 10.73 0.26 26.81
N GLU A 192 9.42 0.02 26.81
CA GLU A 192 8.57 0.32 25.65
C GLU A 192 8.48 1.82 25.40
N LEU A 193 8.31 2.64 26.45
CA LEU A 193 8.29 4.10 26.33
C LEU A 193 9.60 4.66 25.76
N GLU A 194 10.75 4.17 26.26
CA GLU A 194 12.06 4.55 25.74
C GLU A 194 12.23 4.18 24.25
N THR A 195 11.74 3.02 23.86
CA THR A 195 11.78 2.56 22.47
C THR A 195 10.88 3.40 21.56
N ILE A 196 9.67 3.75 22.03
CA ILE A 196 8.74 4.62 21.30
C ILE A 196 9.32 6.03 21.15
N GLU A 197 9.96 6.55 22.19
CA GLU A 197 10.65 7.84 22.17
C GLU A 197 11.78 7.85 21.13
N LYS A 198 12.69 6.88 21.20
CA LYS A 198 13.82 6.73 20.25
C LYS A 198 13.37 6.57 18.80
N SER A 199 12.23 5.92 18.58
CA SER A 199 11.64 5.74 17.26
C SER A 199 10.91 6.98 16.74
N GLY A 200 10.64 7.97 17.60
CA GLY A 200 9.99 9.23 17.24
C GLY A 200 8.47 9.14 17.05
N TYR A 201 7.81 8.13 17.61
CA TYR A 201 6.38 7.86 17.41
C TYR A 201 5.45 8.09 18.61
N PRO A 202 5.77 8.92 19.66
CA PRO A 202 4.86 9.14 20.77
C PRO A 202 3.53 9.75 20.31
N GLY A 203 3.57 10.72 19.38
CA GLY A 203 2.38 11.35 18.81
C GLY A 203 1.46 10.36 18.10
N TYR A 204 2.00 9.37 17.42
CA TYR A 204 1.20 8.32 16.77
C TYR A 204 0.37 7.52 17.80
N PHE A 205 0.96 7.14 18.92
CA PHE A 205 0.22 6.47 20.01
C PHE A 205 -0.86 7.38 20.61
N LEU A 206 -0.57 8.66 20.80
CA LEU A 206 -1.54 9.64 21.31
C LEU A 206 -2.73 9.82 20.36
N ILE A 207 -2.48 9.92 19.06
CA ILE A 207 -3.51 10.04 18.02
C ILE A 207 -4.40 8.79 18.01
N VAL A 208 -3.81 7.60 18.01
CA VAL A 208 -4.56 6.34 17.99
C VAL A 208 -5.39 6.17 19.25
N GLN A 209 -4.83 6.50 20.42
CA GLN A 209 -5.55 6.47 21.68
C GLN A 209 -6.75 7.42 21.67
N ASP A 210 -6.60 8.61 21.10
CA ASP A 210 -7.67 9.61 21.02
C ASP A 210 -8.81 9.15 20.11
N PHE A 211 -8.51 8.56 18.95
CA PHE A 211 -9.52 7.98 18.05
C PHE A 211 -10.38 6.93 18.78
N ILE A 212 -9.72 6.06 19.52
CA ILE A 212 -10.38 4.98 20.27
C ILE A 212 -11.20 5.55 21.43
N ALA A 213 -10.65 6.52 22.14
CA ALA A 213 -11.37 7.19 23.23
C ALA A 213 -12.62 7.92 22.71
N GLN A 214 -12.51 8.59 21.58
CA GLN A 214 -13.63 9.29 20.96
C GLN A 214 -14.69 8.31 20.42
N ALA A 215 -14.28 7.22 19.77
CA ALA A 215 -15.22 6.19 19.33
C ALA A 215 -16.07 5.68 20.51
N ARG A 216 -15.44 5.38 21.63
CA ARG A 216 -16.15 4.95 22.86
C ARG A 216 -17.11 6.02 23.40
N LYS A 217 -16.73 7.30 23.37
CA LYS A 217 -17.62 8.44 23.74
C LYS A 217 -18.84 8.53 22.80
N MET A 218 -18.67 8.16 21.54
CA MET A 218 -19.74 8.12 20.54
C MET A 218 -20.60 6.85 20.63
N ASN A 219 -20.36 5.97 21.62
CA ASN A 219 -20.98 4.65 21.73
C ASN A 219 -20.75 3.76 20.50
N VAL A 220 -19.58 3.87 19.89
CA VAL A 220 -19.11 2.98 18.83
C VAL A 220 -18.28 1.87 19.46
N SER A 221 -18.61 0.62 19.16
CA SER A 221 -17.87 -0.53 19.69
C SER A 221 -16.49 -0.60 19.05
N VAL A 222 -15.48 -0.82 19.89
CA VAL A 222 -14.08 -0.94 19.44
C VAL A 222 -13.59 -2.34 19.79
N GLY A 223 -12.97 -3.00 18.82
CA GLY A 223 -12.38 -4.32 18.98
C GLY A 223 -11.28 -4.35 20.06
N PRO A 224 -10.92 -5.54 20.57
CA PRO A 224 -9.92 -5.67 21.64
C PRO A 224 -8.49 -5.38 21.18
N GLY A 225 -8.28 -5.15 19.92
CA GLY A 225 -6.98 -5.06 19.25
C GLY A 225 -6.59 -6.37 18.59
N ARG A 226 -5.83 -6.26 17.53
CA ARG A 226 -5.31 -7.39 16.73
C ARG A 226 -3.89 -7.11 16.22
N GLY A 227 -3.28 -8.09 15.57
CA GLY A 227 -1.94 -7.94 15.01
C GLY A 227 -0.86 -7.80 16.09
N SER A 228 0.23 -7.15 15.72
CA SER A 228 1.41 -6.99 16.59
C SER A 228 1.23 -5.98 17.72
N ALA A 229 0.32 -5.02 17.59
CA ALA A 229 0.05 -3.99 18.61
C ALA A 229 -0.41 -4.58 19.97
N ALA A 230 -1.01 -5.79 19.94
CA ALA A 230 -1.35 -6.53 21.16
C ALA A 230 -0.14 -6.89 22.04
N GLY A 231 1.09 -6.84 21.48
CA GLY A 231 2.34 -7.07 22.22
C GLY A 231 2.83 -5.87 23.03
N SER A 232 2.17 -4.71 22.96
CA SER A 232 2.59 -3.50 23.66
C SER A 232 1.81 -3.27 24.98
N VAL A 233 2.54 -3.16 26.11
CA VAL A 233 1.96 -2.77 27.39
C VAL A 233 1.55 -1.30 27.41
N VAL A 234 2.27 -0.44 26.65
CA VAL A 234 1.86 0.97 26.48
C VAL A 234 0.52 1.04 25.77
N ALA A 235 0.31 0.29 24.67
CA ALA A 235 -0.97 0.22 23.97
C ALA A 235 -2.09 -0.36 24.87
N TYR A 236 -1.78 -1.32 25.73
CA TYR A 236 -2.72 -1.86 26.71
C TYR A 236 -3.09 -0.83 27.76
N CYS A 237 -2.14 -0.17 28.38
CA CYS A 237 -2.38 0.82 29.43
C CYS A 237 -3.11 2.07 28.89
N THR A 238 -2.80 2.52 27.68
CA THR A 238 -3.49 3.65 27.02
C THR A 238 -4.85 3.27 26.42
N LYS A 239 -5.30 2.04 26.63
CA LYS A 239 -6.61 1.53 26.15
C LYS A 239 -6.73 1.44 24.62
N ILE A 240 -5.60 1.42 23.91
CA ILE A 240 -5.55 1.10 22.49
C ILE A 240 -5.94 -0.36 22.28
N THR A 241 -5.38 -1.27 23.10
CA THR A 241 -5.75 -2.68 23.10
C THR A 241 -6.39 -3.12 24.43
N ASN A 242 -7.11 -4.23 24.40
CA ASN A 242 -7.66 -4.89 25.60
C ASN A 242 -6.99 -6.26 25.86
N VAL A 243 -5.89 -6.54 25.18
CA VAL A 243 -5.08 -7.75 25.36
C VAL A 243 -3.90 -7.39 26.26
N ASP A 244 -3.78 -8.05 27.40
CA ASP A 244 -2.67 -7.86 28.33
C ASP A 244 -1.42 -8.61 27.84
N PRO A 245 -0.38 -7.92 27.35
CA PRO A 245 0.80 -8.58 26.81
C PRO A 245 1.64 -9.30 27.87
N ILE A 246 1.58 -8.87 29.13
CA ILE A 246 2.30 -9.52 30.22
C ILE A 246 1.63 -10.86 30.53
N LYS A 247 0.31 -10.88 30.67
CA LYS A 247 -0.45 -12.09 30.96
C LYS A 247 -0.30 -13.17 29.90
N TYR A 248 -0.15 -12.78 28.62
CA TYR A 248 -0.05 -13.70 27.50
C TYR A 248 1.38 -13.87 26.96
N ASP A 249 2.37 -13.33 27.65
CA ASP A 249 3.80 -13.40 27.30
C ASP A 249 4.07 -12.98 25.84
N LEU A 250 3.50 -11.83 25.44
CA LEU A 250 3.64 -11.29 24.09
C LEU A 250 4.87 -10.40 23.97
N LEU A 251 5.59 -10.55 22.84
CA LEU A 251 6.82 -9.82 22.58
C LEU A 251 6.53 -8.45 21.94
N PHE A 252 7.05 -7.38 22.54
CA PHE A 252 6.96 -6.02 22.02
C PHE A 252 7.76 -5.83 20.72
N GLU A 253 8.89 -6.49 20.60
CA GLU A 253 9.79 -6.40 19.45
C GLU A 253 9.14 -6.88 18.13
N ARG A 254 8.05 -7.64 18.21
CA ARG A 254 7.23 -7.99 17.03
C ARG A 254 6.38 -6.82 16.53
N PHE A 255 6.10 -5.86 17.40
CA PHE A 255 5.34 -4.67 17.08
C PHE A 255 6.26 -3.49 16.73
N LEU A 256 7.22 -3.16 17.58
CA LEU A 256 8.19 -2.10 17.37
C LEU A 256 9.59 -2.62 17.67
N ASN A 257 10.42 -2.73 16.62
CA ASN A 257 11.79 -3.19 16.77
C ASN A 257 12.75 -1.98 16.76
N PRO A 258 13.55 -1.77 17.81
CA PRO A 258 14.50 -0.67 17.91
C PRO A 258 15.52 -0.64 16.75
N GLU A 259 15.81 -1.81 16.16
CA GLU A 259 16.78 -1.95 15.05
C GLU A 259 16.16 -1.69 13.67
N ARG A 260 14.83 -1.67 13.58
CA ARG A 260 14.11 -1.47 12.33
C ARG A 260 13.21 -0.24 12.44
N ILE A 261 13.69 0.90 11.93
CA ILE A 261 12.92 2.14 11.87
C ILE A 261 11.84 2.00 10.79
N SER A 262 10.66 1.61 11.20
CA SER A 262 9.45 1.64 10.37
C SER A 262 8.28 2.10 11.22
N LEU A 263 7.36 2.88 10.61
CA LEU A 263 6.13 3.28 11.31
C LEU A 263 5.40 2.03 11.80
N PRO A 264 5.08 1.93 13.11
CA PRO A 264 4.30 0.82 13.62
C PRO A 264 2.87 0.86 13.05
N ASP A 265 2.31 -0.31 12.78
CA ASP A 265 0.96 -0.45 12.27
C ASP A 265 0.01 -0.87 13.41
N ILE A 266 -0.97 -0.01 13.72
CA ILE A 266 -1.99 -0.28 14.72
C ILE A 266 -3.33 -0.41 14.01
N ASP A 267 -3.79 -1.64 13.89
CA ASP A 267 -5.11 -1.96 13.34
C ASP A 267 -6.22 -1.70 14.37
N ILE A 268 -7.22 -0.91 13.96
CA ILE A 268 -8.37 -0.58 14.82
C ILE A 268 -9.64 -1.09 14.14
N ASP A 269 -10.39 -1.92 14.87
CA ASP A 269 -11.68 -2.44 14.41
C ASP A 269 -12.82 -1.66 15.09
N PHE A 270 -13.70 -1.07 14.30
CA PHE A 270 -14.93 -0.41 14.74
C PHE A 270 -16.15 -1.20 14.25
N ASP A 271 -17.28 -1.07 14.94
CA ASP A 271 -18.54 -1.61 14.44
C ASP A 271 -18.95 -0.93 13.10
N ASP A 272 -19.67 -1.68 12.26
CA ASP A 272 -20.03 -1.25 10.91
C ASP A 272 -20.93 -0.01 10.90
N GLU A 273 -21.80 0.14 11.91
CA GLU A 273 -22.76 1.26 12.00
C GLU A 273 -22.08 2.55 12.48
N GLY A 274 -21.08 2.43 13.36
CA GLY A 274 -20.40 3.55 13.97
C GLY A 274 -19.17 4.05 13.23
N ARG A 275 -18.54 3.19 12.41
CA ARG A 275 -17.26 3.48 11.75
C ARG A 275 -17.24 4.79 10.97
N SER A 276 -18.26 5.05 10.16
CA SER A 276 -18.34 6.28 9.36
C SER A 276 -18.32 7.54 10.22
N ARG A 277 -19.02 7.52 11.37
CA ARG A 277 -19.06 8.66 12.31
C ARG A 277 -17.69 8.94 12.94
N VAL A 278 -16.90 7.89 13.21
CA VAL A 278 -15.54 8.06 13.73
C VAL A 278 -14.63 8.63 12.65
N ILE A 279 -14.74 8.15 11.41
CA ILE A 279 -13.98 8.68 10.26
C ILE A 279 -14.31 10.17 10.05
N ASP A 280 -15.58 10.54 10.03
CA ASP A 280 -16.04 11.94 9.87
C ASP A 280 -15.49 12.85 10.99
N TRP A 281 -15.27 12.32 12.17
CA TRP A 281 -14.70 13.09 13.28
C TRP A 281 -13.18 13.25 13.16
N VAL A 282 -12.48 12.27 12.57
CA VAL A 282 -11.02 12.28 12.38
C VAL A 282 -10.62 13.24 11.24
N VAL A 283 -11.43 13.37 10.19
CA VAL A 283 -11.20 14.24 9.02
C VAL A 283 -11.61 15.67 9.32
#